data_11663acd737a477eb401ed51bc4b491a
#
_entry.id   11663acd737a477eb401ed51bc4b491a
#
_cell.length_a   1.000
_cell.length_b   1.000
_cell.length_c   1.000
_cell.angle_alpha   90.00
_cell.angle_beta   90.00
_cell.angle_gamma   90.00
#
_symmetry.space_group_name_H-M   'P 1'
#
loop_
_entity.id
_entity.type
_entity.pdbx_description
1 polymer ?
#
loop_
_entity_poly.entity_id
_entity_poly.type
_entity_poly.pdbx_seq_one_letter_code
_entity_poly.pdbx_strand_id
1 'polypeptide(L)'
;MESNNALKAKMLALAITISAGGPATPVRADELQDLKAQLEALQKKVGELEMKQESAEKKQAAAIPENVVTAGATKGSFKLPGSNTSVTFGGYVKLDAVYSNPSAGVDTTADLFLQPNAIAVGPGAADNERNQLKFGARESRIFAKTSTPTTWGDLVTYIEGDFYGADANESVSNSSGFRLRHAYGTLGHFLGGQTWTNFMYVPALPETLDFGGPVGQIFDRQAQVRWTQPFDGSDSIAGGQWSVSLENPESVLTVPGGANFRADDDRFPDITGQVVFNTSKGKIAVSGILREIRGDSKTPFVLDQAWGAALSVAGVIPTIGKDDVRFTLSAGNAIGRYSDGFFPDGVVFADGQIRLPKQWGWFAAYRHFWLDQLRSNIVLSSASENNPAGSPPSTNKSTRSAHVNLIWGPVPNTDLGVEYIYGFRETEDGLKGHLNRLQASAKYTF
;
A
#
# COMPACT_ATOMS: atom_id res chain seq x y z
N MET A 1 -19.11 -16.61 -17.43
CA MET A 1 -19.60 -16.84 -16.06
C MET A 1 -20.78 -15.95 -15.66
N GLU A 2 -20.84 -14.68 -16.06
CA GLU A 2 -21.97 -13.78 -15.73
C GLU A 2 -23.34 -14.20 -16.30
N SER A 3 -23.40 -14.84 -17.49
CA SER A 3 -24.67 -15.22 -18.10
C SER A 3 -25.38 -16.38 -17.37
N ASN A 4 -24.65 -17.29 -16.75
CA ASN A 4 -25.20 -18.44 -16.04
C ASN A 4 -25.81 -18.06 -14.68
N ASN A 5 -25.22 -17.07 -14.00
CA ASN A 5 -25.75 -16.58 -12.72
C ASN A 5 -27.03 -15.74 -12.92
N ALA A 6 -27.10 -14.99 -14.02
CA ALA A 6 -28.31 -14.24 -14.38
C ALA A 6 -29.47 -15.17 -14.76
N LEU A 7 -29.20 -16.32 -15.37
CA LEU A 7 -30.23 -17.31 -15.71
C LEU A 7 -30.72 -18.06 -14.47
N LYS A 8 -29.82 -18.45 -13.56
CA LYS A 8 -30.17 -19.05 -12.26
C LYS A 8 -30.97 -18.08 -11.38
N ALA A 9 -30.62 -16.80 -11.37
CA ALA A 9 -31.36 -15.76 -10.66
C ALA A 9 -32.78 -15.53 -11.24
N LYS A 10 -32.92 -15.57 -12.56
CA LYS A 10 -34.24 -15.49 -13.21
C LYS A 10 -35.12 -16.72 -12.95
N MET A 11 -34.53 -17.92 -12.90
CA MET A 11 -35.24 -19.15 -12.54
C MET A 11 -35.67 -19.16 -11.07
N LEU A 12 -34.86 -18.64 -10.15
CA LEU A 12 -35.18 -18.51 -8.75
C LEU A 12 -36.31 -17.45 -8.53
N ALA A 13 -36.28 -16.34 -9.26
CA ALA A 13 -37.29 -15.31 -9.23
C ALA A 13 -38.65 -15.82 -9.76
N LEU A 14 -38.66 -16.68 -10.76
CA LEU A 14 -39.86 -17.30 -11.29
C LEU A 14 -40.49 -18.30 -10.31
N ALA A 15 -39.66 -19.02 -9.52
CA ALA A 15 -40.12 -19.94 -8.49
C ALA A 15 -40.71 -19.19 -7.26
N ILE A 16 -40.21 -18.00 -6.94
CA ILE A 16 -40.69 -17.20 -5.81
C ILE A 16 -42.04 -16.48 -6.13
N THR A 17 -42.25 -16.13 -7.42
CA THR A 17 -43.51 -15.47 -7.82
C THR A 17 -44.75 -16.41 -7.77
N ILE A 18 -44.53 -17.71 -7.73
CA ILE A 18 -45.63 -18.71 -7.61
C ILE A 18 -46.06 -18.92 -6.14
N SER A 19 -45.31 -18.43 -5.14
CA SER A 19 -45.59 -18.58 -3.71
C SER A 19 -46.20 -17.38 -3.02
N ALA A 20 -46.38 -16.23 -3.69
CA ALA A 20 -47.00 -15.04 -3.14
C ALA A 20 -48.52 -15.03 -3.45
N GLY A 21 -49.32 -15.37 -2.47
CA GLY A 21 -50.76 -15.55 -2.55
C GLY A 21 -51.55 -14.32 -3.02
N GLY A 22 -52.12 -14.42 -4.21
CA GLY A 22 -53.30 -13.71 -4.67
C GLY A 22 -54.50 -14.69 -4.73
N PRO A 23 -55.76 -14.25 -4.83
CA PRO A 23 -56.91 -15.15 -4.83
C PRO A 23 -56.80 -16.12 -6.01
N ALA A 24 -56.73 -17.41 -5.68
CA ALA A 24 -56.48 -18.49 -6.62
C ALA A 24 -57.69 -18.65 -7.57
N THR A 25 -57.51 -18.33 -8.84
CA THR A 25 -58.22 -19.02 -9.90
C THR A 25 -57.70 -20.45 -9.96
N PRO A 26 -58.54 -21.49 -10.07
CA PRO A 26 -58.09 -22.86 -10.13
C PRO A 26 -57.25 -23.06 -11.42
N VAL A 27 -55.94 -23.13 -11.25
CA VAL A 27 -55.04 -23.57 -12.34
C VAL A 27 -55.44 -25.01 -12.68
N ARG A 28 -55.87 -25.27 -13.90
CA ARG A 28 -56.23 -26.60 -14.35
C ARG A 28 -55.05 -27.53 -14.18
N ALA A 29 -55.31 -28.75 -13.68
CA ALA A 29 -54.27 -29.76 -13.43
C ALA A 29 -53.39 -30.02 -14.67
N ASP A 30 -54.00 -29.87 -15.87
CA ASP A 30 -53.31 -30.00 -17.17
C ASP A 30 -52.23 -28.93 -17.41
N GLU A 31 -52.45 -27.67 -16.99
CA GLU A 31 -51.46 -26.58 -17.13
C GLU A 31 -50.22 -26.80 -16.22
N LEU A 32 -50.42 -27.34 -15.02
CA LEU A 32 -49.36 -27.66 -14.08
C LEU A 32 -48.52 -28.84 -14.57
N GLN A 33 -49.16 -29.80 -15.24
CA GLN A 33 -48.51 -30.95 -15.81
C GLN A 33 -47.70 -30.58 -17.08
N ASP A 34 -48.21 -29.67 -17.89
CA ASP A 34 -47.52 -29.13 -19.07
C ASP A 34 -46.32 -28.27 -18.66
N LEU A 35 -46.44 -27.45 -17.58
CA LEU A 35 -45.32 -26.66 -17.05
C LEU A 35 -44.21 -27.53 -16.50
N LYS A 36 -44.55 -28.64 -15.83
CA LYS A 36 -43.58 -29.62 -15.33
C LYS A 36 -42.86 -30.31 -16.47
N ALA A 37 -43.57 -30.70 -17.52
CA ALA A 37 -42.95 -31.32 -18.71
C ALA A 37 -42.03 -30.34 -19.45
N GLN A 38 -42.39 -29.05 -19.55
CA GLN A 38 -41.52 -28.02 -20.12
C GLN A 38 -40.28 -27.77 -19.25
N LEU A 39 -40.40 -27.79 -17.90
CA LEU A 39 -39.27 -27.63 -16.97
C LEU A 39 -38.27 -28.79 -17.11
N GLU A 40 -38.76 -30.04 -17.17
CA GLU A 40 -37.92 -31.21 -17.39
C GLU A 40 -37.24 -31.20 -18.77
N ALA A 41 -37.93 -30.78 -19.82
CA ALA A 41 -37.35 -30.62 -21.15
C ALA A 41 -36.26 -29.53 -21.18
N LEU A 42 -36.50 -28.42 -20.48
CA LEU A 42 -35.50 -27.34 -20.35
C LEU A 42 -34.27 -27.79 -19.52
N GLN A 43 -34.46 -28.50 -18.41
CA GLN A 43 -33.36 -29.05 -17.62
C GLN A 43 -32.52 -30.03 -18.42
N LYS A 44 -33.14 -30.91 -19.20
CA LYS A 44 -32.45 -31.83 -20.11
C LYS A 44 -31.65 -31.08 -21.18
N LYS A 45 -32.22 -30.03 -21.75
CA LYS A 45 -31.56 -29.20 -22.77
C LYS A 45 -30.39 -28.40 -22.23
N VAL A 46 -30.50 -27.90 -20.99
CA VAL A 46 -29.41 -27.25 -20.27
C VAL A 46 -28.26 -28.24 -20.03
N GLY A 47 -28.55 -29.46 -19.55
CA GLY A 47 -27.53 -30.49 -19.36
C GLY A 47 -26.85 -30.92 -20.63
N GLU A 48 -27.58 -31.01 -21.74
CA GLU A 48 -27.00 -31.29 -23.07
C GLU A 48 -26.11 -30.15 -23.60
N LEU A 49 -26.48 -28.91 -23.34
CA LEU A 49 -25.66 -27.72 -23.67
C LEU A 49 -24.41 -27.64 -22.82
N GLU A 50 -24.51 -27.92 -21.53
CA GLU A 50 -23.35 -27.94 -20.62
C GLU A 50 -22.36 -29.05 -21.05
N MET A 51 -22.83 -30.27 -21.36
CA MET A 51 -21.97 -31.33 -21.90
C MET A 51 -21.33 -30.98 -23.24
N LYS A 52 -22.06 -30.31 -24.12
CA LYS A 52 -21.53 -29.85 -25.42
C LYS A 52 -20.48 -28.76 -25.24
N GLN A 53 -20.71 -27.83 -24.30
CA GLN A 53 -19.75 -26.77 -23.99
C GLN A 53 -18.48 -27.37 -23.37
N GLU A 54 -18.62 -28.29 -22.42
CA GLU A 54 -17.47 -28.97 -21.80
C GLU A 54 -16.68 -29.81 -22.83
N SER A 55 -17.39 -30.50 -23.76
CA SER A 55 -16.73 -31.24 -24.82
C SER A 55 -16.05 -30.36 -25.86
N ALA A 56 -16.62 -29.19 -26.16
CA ALA A 56 -16.01 -28.20 -27.04
C ALA A 56 -14.77 -27.56 -26.40
N GLU A 57 -14.84 -27.22 -25.12
CA GLU A 57 -13.72 -26.69 -24.33
C GLU A 57 -12.58 -27.73 -24.22
N LYS A 58 -12.90 -29.00 -23.98
CA LYS A 58 -11.92 -30.11 -24.00
C LYS A 58 -11.29 -30.32 -25.35
N LYS A 59 -12.06 -30.24 -26.44
CA LYS A 59 -11.54 -30.35 -27.80
C LYS A 59 -10.68 -29.15 -28.18
N GLN A 60 -11.05 -27.94 -27.77
CA GLN A 60 -10.27 -26.74 -27.99
C GLN A 60 -8.97 -26.74 -27.18
N ALA A 61 -9.00 -27.21 -25.93
CA ALA A 61 -7.81 -27.40 -25.11
C ALA A 61 -6.86 -28.47 -25.67
N ALA A 62 -7.41 -29.57 -26.21
CA ALA A 62 -6.62 -30.63 -26.84
C ALA A 62 -6.05 -30.24 -28.23
N ALA A 63 -6.62 -29.24 -28.89
CA ALA A 63 -6.14 -28.73 -30.19
C ALA A 63 -4.98 -27.72 -30.05
N ILE A 64 -4.74 -27.20 -28.86
CA ILE A 64 -3.62 -26.28 -28.58
C ILE A 64 -2.42 -27.14 -28.13
N PRO A 65 -1.29 -27.12 -28.85
CA PRO A 65 -0.09 -27.81 -28.36
C PRO A 65 0.29 -27.38 -26.97
N GLU A 66 0.69 -28.29 -26.08
CA GLU A 66 1.06 -27.97 -24.67
C GLU A 66 2.14 -26.90 -24.53
N ASN A 67 2.91 -26.67 -25.59
CA ASN A 67 4.04 -25.74 -25.61
C ASN A 67 3.68 -24.35 -26.15
N VAL A 68 2.41 -24.05 -26.45
CA VAL A 68 1.99 -22.75 -26.99
C VAL A 68 1.53 -21.84 -25.86
N VAL A 69 2.06 -20.62 -25.84
CA VAL A 69 1.60 -19.55 -24.95
C VAL A 69 0.21 -19.10 -25.40
N THR A 70 -0.75 -19.16 -24.52
CA THR A 70 -2.14 -18.73 -24.76
C THR A 70 -2.53 -17.59 -23.84
N ALA A 71 -3.66 -16.93 -24.10
CA ALA A 71 -4.18 -15.91 -23.21
C ALA A 71 -4.46 -16.49 -21.81
N GLY A 72 -4.06 -15.77 -20.77
CA GLY A 72 -4.31 -16.13 -19.38
C GLY A 72 -5.75 -15.80 -18.95
N ALA A 73 -6.09 -16.12 -17.71
CA ALA A 73 -7.41 -15.92 -17.13
C ALA A 73 -7.77 -14.42 -16.92
N THR A 74 -6.78 -13.54 -16.82
CA THR A 74 -6.99 -12.10 -16.63
C THR A 74 -6.50 -11.32 -17.85
N LYS A 75 -7.13 -10.18 -18.12
CA LYS A 75 -6.72 -9.29 -19.23
C LYS A 75 -5.24 -8.90 -19.06
N GLY A 76 -4.47 -9.01 -20.16
CA GLY A 76 -3.04 -8.70 -20.16
C GLY A 76 -2.13 -9.80 -19.60
N SER A 77 -2.69 -10.96 -19.23
CA SER A 77 -1.91 -12.13 -18.80
C SER A 77 -1.77 -13.16 -19.93
N PHE A 78 -0.76 -14.00 -19.80
CA PHE A 78 -0.60 -15.20 -20.62
C PHE A 78 -0.51 -16.44 -19.72
N LYS A 79 -0.90 -17.58 -20.27
CA LYS A 79 -0.88 -18.87 -19.58
C LYS A 79 0.48 -19.53 -19.77
N LEU A 80 1.08 -20.03 -18.70
CA LEU A 80 2.29 -20.85 -18.81
C LEU A 80 1.95 -22.16 -19.53
N PRO A 81 2.74 -22.58 -20.52
CA PRO A 81 2.55 -23.86 -21.20
C PRO A 81 2.49 -25.02 -20.21
N GLY A 82 1.60 -25.97 -20.45
CA GLY A 82 1.43 -27.15 -19.59
C GLY A 82 0.88 -26.90 -18.18
N SER A 83 0.41 -25.67 -17.87
CA SER A 83 -0.10 -25.32 -16.54
C SER A 83 -1.41 -24.53 -16.60
N ASN A 84 -2.09 -24.40 -15.45
CA ASN A 84 -3.23 -23.49 -15.29
C ASN A 84 -2.82 -22.12 -14.73
N THR A 85 -1.52 -21.85 -14.63
CA THR A 85 -0.98 -20.62 -14.09
C THR A 85 -0.99 -19.51 -15.15
N SER A 86 -1.65 -18.41 -14.85
CA SER A 86 -1.59 -17.16 -15.61
C SER A 86 -0.49 -16.27 -15.07
N VAL A 87 0.28 -15.64 -15.97
CA VAL A 87 1.36 -14.72 -15.62
C VAL A 87 1.07 -13.35 -16.21
N THR A 88 1.28 -12.31 -15.41
CA THR A 88 1.20 -10.91 -15.83
C THR A 88 2.53 -10.24 -15.51
N PHE A 89 3.10 -9.54 -16.47
CA PHE A 89 4.19 -8.60 -16.26
C PHE A 89 3.66 -7.18 -16.40
N GLY A 90 4.26 -6.25 -15.67
CA GLY A 90 3.93 -4.85 -15.77
C GLY A 90 4.89 -4.00 -14.97
N GLY A 91 4.60 -2.70 -14.94
CA GLY A 91 5.43 -1.75 -14.26
C GLY A 91 5.28 -0.35 -14.82
N TYR A 92 6.26 0.47 -14.57
CA TYR A 92 6.36 1.78 -15.19
C TYR A 92 7.81 2.24 -15.29
N VAL A 93 8.07 3.08 -16.28
CA VAL A 93 9.27 3.89 -16.35
C VAL A 93 8.92 5.29 -15.88
N LYS A 94 9.74 5.85 -14.98
CA LYS A 94 9.58 7.22 -14.48
C LYS A 94 10.91 7.95 -14.53
N LEU A 95 10.88 9.18 -15.03
CA LEU A 95 11.98 10.14 -14.95
C LEU A 95 11.54 11.29 -14.06
N ASP A 96 12.36 11.64 -13.09
CA ASP A 96 12.22 12.80 -12.22
C ASP A 96 13.34 13.80 -12.48
N ALA A 97 13.00 15.09 -12.52
CA ALA A 97 13.91 16.22 -12.45
C ALA A 97 13.60 16.98 -11.16
N VAL A 98 14.56 17.06 -10.25
CA VAL A 98 14.37 17.60 -8.90
C VAL A 98 15.32 18.75 -8.70
N TYR A 99 14.77 19.95 -8.43
CA TYR A 99 15.54 21.14 -8.08
C TYR A 99 15.24 21.51 -6.62
N SER A 100 16.29 21.59 -5.79
CA SER A 100 16.19 21.85 -4.36
C SER A 100 16.97 23.11 -3.95
N ASN A 101 16.39 23.90 -3.03
CA ASN A 101 17.03 25.10 -2.48
C ASN A 101 16.52 25.44 -1.07
N PRO A 102 17.23 25.12 -0.01
CA PRO A 102 18.38 24.20 0.03
C PRO A 102 17.96 22.75 -0.25
N SER A 103 18.91 21.91 -0.54
CA SER A 103 18.75 20.46 -0.65
C SER A 103 18.86 19.78 0.71
N ALA A 104 18.69 18.45 0.73
CA ALA A 104 18.91 17.66 1.94
C ALA A 104 20.40 17.47 2.29
N GLY A 105 21.32 17.95 1.45
CA GLY A 105 22.76 17.94 1.74
C GLY A 105 23.46 16.60 1.60
N VAL A 106 22.85 15.64 0.93
CA VAL A 106 23.43 14.29 0.75
C VAL A 106 23.44 13.93 -0.72
N ASP A 107 24.61 13.55 -1.23
CA ASP A 107 24.79 13.08 -2.61
C ASP A 107 24.31 11.62 -2.73
N THR A 108 23.05 11.38 -2.34
CA THR A 108 22.45 10.06 -2.24
C THR A 108 21.01 10.08 -2.77
N THR A 109 20.30 8.99 -2.58
CA THR A 109 18.84 8.87 -2.85
C THR A 109 18.01 9.96 -2.19
N ALA A 110 18.46 10.56 -1.09
CA ALA A 110 17.74 11.64 -0.40
C ALA A 110 17.56 12.92 -1.22
N ASP A 111 18.35 13.11 -2.26
CA ASP A 111 18.17 14.24 -3.18
C ASP A 111 17.08 13.99 -4.24
N LEU A 112 16.62 12.76 -4.40
CA LEU A 112 15.56 12.41 -5.35
C LEU A 112 14.16 12.36 -4.73
N PHE A 113 14.05 12.30 -3.40
CA PHE A 113 12.76 12.35 -2.69
C PHE A 113 12.91 13.00 -1.31
N LEU A 114 11.80 13.40 -0.70
CA LEU A 114 11.82 14.05 0.59
C LEU A 114 12.22 13.06 1.70
N GLN A 115 13.34 13.37 2.37
CA GLN A 115 13.79 12.71 3.60
C GLN A 115 13.97 13.78 4.69
N PRO A 116 12.98 14.00 5.55
CA PRO A 116 13.00 15.09 6.53
C PRO A 116 14.18 15.03 7.48
N ASN A 117 14.61 13.82 7.87
CA ASN A 117 15.76 13.61 8.76
C ASN A 117 17.11 14.00 8.13
N ALA A 118 17.17 14.15 6.80
CA ALA A 118 18.36 14.62 6.09
C ALA A 118 18.37 16.15 5.90
N ILE A 119 17.27 16.85 6.20
CA ILE A 119 17.24 18.32 6.13
C ILE A 119 18.25 18.88 7.14
N ALA A 120 19.20 19.66 6.66
CA ALA A 120 20.22 20.30 7.50
C ALA A 120 19.58 21.30 8.45
N VAL A 121 20.02 21.34 9.70
CA VAL A 121 19.50 22.22 10.75
C VAL A 121 20.58 23.15 11.29
N GLY A 122 20.19 24.32 11.78
CA GLY A 122 21.06 25.29 12.42
C GLY A 122 21.63 26.37 11.50
N PRO A 123 22.38 27.35 12.05
CA PRO A 123 22.93 28.46 11.31
C PRO A 123 23.94 28.02 10.25
N GLY A 124 23.78 28.50 9.01
CA GLY A 124 24.65 28.19 7.88
C GLY A 124 24.50 26.80 7.28
N ALA A 125 23.66 25.94 7.85
CA ALA A 125 23.43 24.59 7.35
C ALA A 125 22.90 24.59 5.93
N ALA A 126 22.04 25.57 5.58
CA ALA A 126 21.48 25.72 4.24
C ALA A 126 22.44 26.37 3.22
N ASP A 127 23.53 26.96 3.65
CA ASP A 127 24.38 27.76 2.75
C ASP A 127 25.25 26.91 1.84
N ASN A 128 25.56 25.68 2.21
CA ASN A 128 26.39 24.75 1.47
C ASN A 128 25.63 23.92 0.44
N GLU A 129 24.28 23.93 0.47
CA GLU A 129 23.45 22.98 -0.26
C GLU A 129 22.38 23.70 -1.09
N ARG A 130 22.77 24.81 -1.77
CA ARG A 130 21.87 25.62 -2.58
C ARG A 130 21.86 25.20 -4.05
N ASN A 131 20.70 25.38 -4.68
CA ASN A 131 20.55 25.30 -6.14
C ASN A 131 20.99 23.96 -6.74
N GLN A 132 20.62 22.85 -6.12
CA GLN A 132 20.93 21.51 -6.62
C GLN A 132 19.87 21.04 -7.60
N LEU A 133 20.32 20.56 -8.77
CA LEU A 133 19.49 19.90 -9.78
C LEU A 133 19.92 18.45 -9.92
N LYS A 134 18.99 17.53 -9.76
CA LYS A 134 19.18 16.09 -9.94
C LYS A 134 18.18 15.53 -10.94
N PHE A 135 18.62 14.57 -11.74
CA PHE A 135 17.76 13.73 -12.56
C PHE A 135 17.82 12.29 -12.06
N GLY A 136 16.70 11.60 -12.03
CA GLY A 136 16.68 10.21 -11.59
C GLY A 136 15.57 9.40 -12.23
N ALA A 137 15.88 8.14 -12.51
CA ALA A 137 14.91 7.16 -12.99
C ALA A 137 14.73 5.99 -12.01
N ARG A 138 15.24 6.12 -10.79
CA ARG A 138 15.31 5.04 -9.78
C ARG A 138 13.94 4.59 -9.29
N GLU A 139 12.89 5.40 -9.43
CA GLU A 139 11.52 5.03 -9.07
C GLU A 139 10.87 4.08 -10.09
N SER A 140 11.46 3.96 -11.28
CA SER A 140 11.00 2.99 -12.28
C SER A 140 10.85 1.61 -11.66
N ARG A 141 9.80 0.89 -12.06
CA ARG A 141 9.34 -0.30 -11.33
C ARG A 141 8.96 -1.40 -12.30
N ILE A 142 9.25 -2.63 -11.92
CA ILE A 142 8.81 -3.83 -12.64
C ILE A 142 8.19 -4.82 -11.65
N PHE A 143 7.18 -5.54 -12.10
CA PHE A 143 6.57 -6.62 -11.33
C PHE A 143 6.22 -7.82 -12.20
N ALA A 144 6.16 -8.98 -11.53
CA ALA A 144 5.56 -10.20 -12.04
C ALA A 144 4.47 -10.68 -11.08
N LYS A 145 3.31 -11.05 -11.62
CA LYS A 145 2.19 -11.62 -10.89
C LYS A 145 1.82 -12.96 -11.49
N THR A 146 1.61 -13.98 -10.66
CA THR A 146 1.02 -15.26 -11.11
C THR A 146 -0.35 -15.45 -10.47
N SER A 147 -1.24 -16.18 -11.13
CA SER A 147 -2.50 -16.65 -10.58
C SER A 147 -2.74 -18.08 -11.05
N THR A 148 -2.90 -18.99 -10.09
CA THR A 148 -3.13 -20.42 -10.33
C THR A 148 -4.41 -20.82 -9.62
N PRO A 149 -5.47 -21.24 -10.33
CA PRO A 149 -6.69 -21.74 -9.70
C PRO A 149 -6.41 -23.00 -8.88
N THR A 150 -6.88 -23.03 -7.64
CA THR A 150 -6.80 -24.21 -6.76
C THR A 150 -8.16 -24.52 -6.13
N THR A 151 -8.28 -25.66 -5.45
CA THR A 151 -9.49 -26.01 -4.71
C THR A 151 -9.77 -25.11 -3.52
N TRP A 152 -8.77 -24.34 -3.07
CA TRP A 152 -8.86 -23.40 -1.93
C TRP A 152 -8.97 -21.93 -2.38
N GLY A 153 -9.22 -21.70 -3.67
CA GLY A 153 -9.22 -20.40 -4.32
C GLY A 153 -7.96 -20.18 -5.16
N ASP A 154 -7.79 -18.99 -5.69
CA ASP A 154 -6.64 -18.66 -6.50
C ASP A 154 -5.39 -18.50 -5.61
N LEU A 155 -4.33 -19.28 -5.91
CA LEU A 155 -3.00 -19.02 -5.40
C LEU A 155 -2.38 -17.90 -6.24
N VAL A 156 -2.23 -16.73 -5.65
CA VAL A 156 -1.63 -15.57 -6.32
C VAL A 156 -0.26 -15.31 -5.74
N THR A 157 0.76 -15.11 -6.59
CA THR A 157 2.05 -14.58 -6.17
C THR A 157 2.30 -13.22 -6.82
N TYR A 158 3.06 -12.37 -6.14
CA TYR A 158 3.42 -11.05 -6.61
C TYR A 158 4.85 -10.70 -6.19
N ILE A 159 5.67 -10.31 -7.17
CA ILE A 159 7.05 -9.83 -6.95
C ILE A 159 7.19 -8.48 -7.65
N GLU A 160 7.68 -7.49 -6.93
CA GLU A 160 7.92 -6.13 -7.45
C GLU A 160 9.24 -5.58 -6.92
N GLY A 161 9.93 -4.82 -7.76
CA GLY A 161 11.11 -4.08 -7.36
C GLY A 161 11.27 -2.74 -8.08
N ASP A 162 12.11 -1.88 -7.47
CA ASP A 162 12.55 -0.59 -7.99
C ASP A 162 14.09 -0.49 -7.93
N PHE A 163 14.65 0.68 -8.27
CA PHE A 163 16.10 0.90 -8.32
C PHE A 163 16.62 1.80 -7.18
N TYR A 164 15.96 1.79 -6.02
CA TYR A 164 16.42 2.47 -4.81
C TYR A 164 17.22 1.56 -3.85
N GLY A 165 17.79 0.44 -4.35
CA GLY A 165 18.45 -0.57 -3.49
C GLY A 165 19.84 -0.18 -2.99
N ALA A 166 20.58 0.63 -3.73
CA ALA A 166 21.89 1.14 -3.34
C ALA A 166 22.17 2.45 -4.08
N ASP A 167 23.12 3.21 -3.56
CA ASP A 167 23.57 4.43 -4.21
C ASP A 167 24.26 4.13 -5.55
N ALA A 168 24.06 5.02 -6.50
CA ALA A 168 24.54 4.89 -7.84
C ALA A 168 25.97 5.40 -8.01
N ASN A 169 26.63 4.90 -9.03
CA ASN A 169 27.78 5.57 -9.59
C ASN A 169 27.31 6.63 -10.60
N GLU A 170 27.06 7.84 -10.12
CA GLU A 170 26.57 8.95 -10.96
C GLU A 170 27.65 9.49 -11.93
N SER A 171 28.93 9.21 -11.65
CA SER A 171 30.05 9.71 -12.48
C SER A 171 30.15 9.06 -13.85
N VAL A 172 29.68 7.83 -14.02
CA VAL A 172 29.85 7.04 -15.26
C VAL A 172 28.54 6.55 -15.84
N SER A 173 27.70 5.86 -15.06
CA SER A 173 26.55 5.13 -15.61
C SER A 173 25.22 5.44 -14.91
N ASN A 174 25.22 6.24 -13.86
CA ASN A 174 24.05 6.45 -12.98
C ASN A 174 23.39 5.12 -12.54
N SER A 175 24.20 4.06 -12.42
CA SER A 175 23.72 2.74 -12.03
C SER A 175 23.29 2.72 -10.57
N SER A 176 22.19 2.06 -10.27
CA SER A 176 21.65 1.90 -8.91
C SER A 176 21.22 0.46 -8.66
N GLY A 177 21.24 0.04 -7.40
CA GLY A 177 20.85 -1.31 -7.02
C GLY A 177 19.36 -1.55 -7.16
N PHE A 178 18.99 -2.74 -7.65
CA PHE A 178 17.62 -3.20 -7.64
C PHE A 178 17.19 -3.51 -6.19
N ARG A 179 15.98 -3.07 -5.79
CA ARG A 179 15.45 -3.26 -4.45
C ARG A 179 14.16 -4.06 -4.50
N LEU A 180 14.08 -5.13 -3.70
CA LEU A 180 12.84 -5.86 -3.48
C LEU A 180 11.85 -4.97 -2.72
N ARG A 181 10.67 -4.75 -3.30
CA ARG A 181 9.57 -4.02 -2.68
C ARG A 181 8.54 -4.99 -2.12
N HIS A 182 8.06 -5.88 -2.98
CA HIS A 182 7.06 -6.88 -2.65
C HIS A 182 7.52 -8.25 -3.12
N ALA A 183 7.32 -9.27 -2.30
CA ALA A 183 7.44 -10.68 -2.64
C ALA A 183 6.52 -11.45 -1.71
N TYR A 184 5.29 -11.73 -2.16
CA TYR A 184 4.30 -12.42 -1.33
C TYR A 184 3.41 -13.34 -2.16
N GLY A 185 2.77 -14.28 -1.46
CA GLY A 185 1.71 -15.12 -1.98
C GLY A 185 0.44 -14.97 -1.16
N THR A 186 -0.72 -15.16 -1.82
CA THR A 186 -2.02 -15.24 -1.15
C THR A 186 -2.76 -16.49 -1.56
N LEU A 187 -3.45 -17.12 -0.58
CA LEU A 187 -4.34 -18.24 -0.80
C LEU A 187 -5.54 -18.14 0.15
N GLY A 188 -6.73 -17.96 -0.39
CA GLY A 188 -7.93 -17.70 0.41
C GLY A 188 -7.76 -16.46 1.27
N HIS A 189 -7.81 -16.62 2.58
CA HIS A 189 -7.66 -15.55 3.56
C HIS A 189 -6.22 -15.24 3.96
N PHE A 190 -5.28 -16.12 3.60
CA PHE A 190 -3.88 -16.02 4.00
C PHE A 190 -3.04 -15.21 3.01
N LEU A 191 -2.11 -14.44 3.56
CA LEU A 191 -0.99 -13.84 2.87
C LEU A 191 0.29 -14.24 3.61
N GLY A 192 1.32 -14.65 2.86
CA GLY A 192 2.67 -14.88 3.38
C GLY A 192 3.71 -14.24 2.49
N GLY A 193 4.67 -13.53 3.08
CA GLY A 193 5.77 -12.86 2.38
C GLY A 193 5.90 -11.37 2.69
N GLN A 194 6.72 -10.66 1.92
CA GLN A 194 7.02 -9.25 2.13
C GLN A 194 6.05 -8.35 1.36
N THR A 195 5.37 -7.47 2.08
CA THR A 195 4.52 -6.42 1.50
C THR A 195 4.30 -5.28 2.50
N TRP A 196 3.43 -4.32 2.18
CA TRP A 196 3.05 -3.26 3.09
C TRP A 196 2.58 -3.81 4.43
N THR A 197 3.05 -3.21 5.52
CA THR A 197 2.57 -3.50 6.87
C THR A 197 1.05 -3.42 6.94
N ASN A 198 0.44 -4.26 7.75
CA ASN A 198 -1.00 -4.21 8.01
C ASN A 198 -1.39 -3.00 8.89
N PHE A 199 -0.44 -2.31 9.50
CA PHE A 199 -0.66 -1.06 10.22
C PHE A 199 -0.95 0.13 9.28
N MET A 200 -0.58 0.01 7.98
CA MET A 200 -0.77 1.01 6.94
C MET A 200 -2.07 0.78 6.15
N TYR A 201 -2.85 1.83 5.90
CA TYR A 201 -3.96 1.78 4.95
C TYR A 201 -3.53 2.41 3.62
N VAL A 202 -2.99 1.61 2.73
CA VAL A 202 -2.42 2.02 1.43
C VAL A 202 -3.35 2.88 0.57
N PRO A 203 -4.68 2.61 0.48
CA PRO A 203 -5.59 3.44 -0.33
C PRO A 203 -5.69 4.90 0.12
N ALA A 204 -5.32 5.23 1.38
CA ALA A 204 -5.33 6.60 1.87
C ALA A 204 -4.11 7.41 1.43
N LEU A 205 -3.07 6.79 0.85
CA LEU A 205 -1.91 7.53 0.36
C LEU A 205 -2.31 8.59 -0.67
N PRO A 206 -1.81 9.82 -0.53
CA PRO A 206 -2.06 10.87 -1.51
C PRO A 206 -1.24 10.61 -2.79
N GLU A 207 -1.65 11.24 -3.87
CA GLU A 207 -0.95 11.15 -5.14
C GLU A 207 0.09 12.28 -5.24
N THR A 208 1.29 12.06 -4.69
CA THR A 208 2.46 12.92 -4.84
C THR A 208 3.33 12.47 -5.99
N LEU A 209 4.10 13.39 -6.60
CA LEU A 209 5.18 13.02 -7.52
C LEU A 209 6.41 12.56 -6.74
N ASP A 210 6.60 13.12 -5.55
CA ASP A 210 7.65 12.72 -4.63
C ASP A 210 7.46 11.28 -4.16
N PHE A 211 8.50 10.46 -4.29
CA PHE A 211 8.48 9.06 -3.86
C PHE A 211 8.31 8.92 -2.34
N GLY A 212 8.92 9.83 -1.56
CA GLY A 212 8.83 9.83 -0.09
C GLY A 212 7.42 10.15 0.40
N GLY A 213 6.68 10.99 -0.33
CA GLY A 213 5.36 11.43 0.06
C GLY A 213 5.34 12.32 1.32
N PRO A 214 4.19 12.48 1.97
CA PRO A 214 4.05 13.35 3.12
C PRO A 214 4.68 12.74 4.37
N VAL A 215 5.33 13.58 5.20
CA VAL A 215 5.76 13.17 6.53
C VAL A 215 4.56 12.74 7.38
N GLY A 216 4.76 11.92 8.41
CA GLY A 216 3.67 11.48 9.28
C GLY A 216 2.76 10.40 8.70
N GLN A 217 3.01 9.94 7.48
CA GLN A 217 2.41 8.71 6.96
C GLN A 217 3.04 7.48 7.60
N ILE A 218 2.29 6.37 7.64
CA ILE A 218 2.87 5.05 7.87
C ILE A 218 3.33 4.52 6.52
N PHE A 219 4.61 4.13 6.41
CA PHE A 219 5.22 3.75 5.14
C PHE A 219 6.31 2.70 5.33
N ASP A 220 5.90 1.47 5.61
CA ASP A 220 6.83 0.37 5.84
C ASP A 220 6.40 -0.90 5.11
N ARG A 221 7.38 -1.68 4.65
CA ARG A 221 7.20 -2.98 4.00
C ARG A 221 8.10 -4.00 4.68
N GLN A 222 7.50 -5.11 5.08
CA GLN A 222 8.24 -6.17 5.76
C GLN A 222 7.64 -7.54 5.52
N ALA A 223 8.43 -8.58 5.81
CA ALA A 223 7.97 -9.95 5.79
C ALA A 223 6.89 -10.17 6.86
N GLN A 224 5.84 -10.89 6.51
CA GLN A 224 4.69 -11.08 7.40
C GLN A 224 3.88 -12.33 7.02
N VAL A 225 3.10 -12.81 7.97
CA VAL A 225 1.96 -13.68 7.75
C VAL A 225 0.72 -12.94 8.18
N ARG A 226 -0.30 -12.85 7.30
CA ARG A 226 -1.54 -12.10 7.53
C ARG A 226 -2.75 -12.97 7.26
N TRP A 227 -3.74 -12.86 8.13
CA TRP A 227 -5.10 -13.33 7.89
C TRP A 227 -6.00 -12.12 7.61
N THR A 228 -6.84 -12.22 6.57
CA THR A 228 -7.85 -11.19 6.23
C THR A 228 -9.21 -11.85 6.09
N GLN A 229 -10.20 -11.32 6.78
CA GLN A 229 -11.58 -11.81 6.77
C GLN A 229 -12.55 -10.68 6.40
N PRO A 230 -13.28 -10.80 5.28
CA PRO A 230 -14.38 -9.91 5.00
C PRO A 230 -15.55 -10.14 5.98
N PHE A 231 -16.35 -9.11 6.19
CA PHE A 231 -17.61 -9.18 6.91
C PHE A 231 -18.68 -8.36 6.19
N ASP A 232 -19.90 -8.83 6.26
CA ASP A 232 -21.05 -8.13 5.69
C ASP A 232 -21.51 -7.02 6.62
N GLY A 233 -22.09 -5.96 6.04
CA GLY A 233 -22.70 -4.89 6.80
C GLY A 233 -24.07 -5.27 7.34
N SER A 234 -24.56 -4.48 8.30
CA SER A 234 -25.91 -4.48 8.80
C SER A 234 -26.49 -3.06 8.73
N ASP A 235 -27.73 -2.85 9.15
CA ASP A 235 -28.36 -1.53 9.18
C ASP A 235 -27.57 -0.49 9.99
N SER A 236 -26.76 -0.95 10.95
CA SER A 236 -26.00 -0.09 11.87
C SER A 236 -24.49 -0.10 11.63
N ILE A 237 -23.94 -1.08 10.89
CA ILE A 237 -22.50 -1.27 10.69
C ILE A 237 -22.23 -1.46 9.21
N ALA A 238 -21.36 -0.62 8.67
CA ALA A 238 -20.88 -0.78 7.29
C ALA A 238 -20.11 -2.10 7.14
N GLY A 239 -20.32 -2.80 6.03
CA GLY A 239 -19.52 -3.97 5.68
C GLY A 239 -18.06 -3.60 5.45
N GLY A 240 -17.19 -4.60 5.45
CA GLY A 240 -15.76 -4.33 5.29
C GLY A 240 -14.89 -5.57 5.41
N GLN A 241 -13.74 -5.41 6.01
CA GLN A 241 -12.83 -6.50 6.35
C GLN A 241 -12.03 -6.19 7.62
N TRP A 242 -11.64 -7.23 8.34
CA TRP A 242 -10.63 -7.13 9.37
C TRP A 242 -9.43 -8.02 9.02
N SER A 243 -8.27 -7.65 9.52
CA SER A 243 -7.05 -8.43 9.33
C SER A 243 -6.16 -8.35 10.56
N VAL A 244 -5.38 -9.42 10.75
CA VAL A 244 -4.33 -9.52 11.77
C VAL A 244 -3.07 -10.03 11.10
N SER A 245 -1.90 -9.50 11.45
CA SER A 245 -0.62 -10.00 10.98
C SER A 245 0.40 -10.12 12.09
N LEU A 246 1.33 -11.04 11.86
CA LEU A 246 2.61 -11.15 12.54
C LEU A 246 3.67 -10.71 11.55
N GLU A 247 4.43 -9.67 11.92
CA GLU A 247 5.35 -8.98 11.03
C GLU A 247 6.78 -9.07 11.56
N ASN A 248 7.77 -8.99 10.65
CA ASN A 248 9.18 -9.06 11.03
C ASN A 248 9.52 -7.94 12.01
N PRO A 249 10.02 -8.28 13.22
CA PRO A 249 10.44 -7.27 14.17
C PRO A 249 11.76 -6.63 13.73
N GLU A 250 11.96 -5.39 14.12
CA GLU A 250 13.19 -4.63 13.94
C GLU A 250 13.16 -3.45 14.91
N SER A 251 14.25 -3.15 15.58
CA SER A 251 14.32 -2.03 16.52
C SER A 251 15.41 -1.04 16.12
N VAL A 252 15.03 0.22 15.94
CA VAL A 252 15.95 1.34 15.67
C VAL A 252 16.05 2.20 16.91
N LEU A 253 17.23 2.22 17.55
CA LEU A 253 17.47 2.89 18.81
C LEU A 253 18.43 4.06 18.64
N THR A 254 18.13 5.21 19.25
CA THR A 254 19.11 6.29 19.43
C THR A 254 19.96 5.99 20.65
N VAL A 255 21.28 5.85 20.45
CA VAL A 255 22.23 5.62 21.56
C VAL A 255 22.78 6.92 22.14
N PRO A 256 23.40 6.90 23.32
CA PRO A 256 24.11 8.07 23.85
C PRO A 256 25.11 8.63 22.81
N GLY A 257 25.01 9.93 22.55
CA GLY A 257 25.76 10.58 21.46
C GLY A 257 24.95 10.88 20.19
N GLY A 258 23.69 10.39 20.13
CA GLY A 258 22.73 10.78 19.08
C GLY A 258 22.77 9.93 17.81
N ALA A 259 23.64 8.93 17.72
CA ALA A 259 23.62 7.99 16.59
C ALA A 259 22.45 7.02 16.67
N ASN A 260 21.86 6.69 15.53
CA ASN A 260 20.87 5.62 15.45
C ASN A 260 21.56 4.28 15.20
N PHE A 261 21.09 3.27 15.90
CA PHE A 261 21.59 1.91 15.83
C PHE A 261 20.42 0.95 15.57
N ARG A 262 20.63 -0.06 14.73
CA ARG A 262 19.67 -1.17 14.51
C ARG A 262 20.06 -2.31 15.43
N ALA A 263 19.17 -2.69 16.33
CA ALA A 263 19.30 -3.88 17.13
C ALA A 263 18.91 -5.11 16.30
N ASP A 264 19.62 -6.23 16.52
CA ASP A 264 19.49 -7.47 15.74
C ASP A 264 19.11 -8.66 16.63
N ASP A 265 18.37 -8.44 17.70
CA ASP A 265 18.09 -9.46 18.73
C ASP A 265 16.61 -9.48 19.17
N ASP A 266 15.72 -9.15 18.23
CA ASP A 266 14.28 -9.13 18.44
C ASP A 266 13.74 -10.54 18.69
N ARG A 267 12.84 -10.73 19.67
CA ARG A 267 12.32 -12.05 20.07
C ARG A 267 10.88 -12.30 19.65
N PHE A 268 10.09 -11.25 19.61
CA PHE A 268 8.67 -11.33 19.31
C PHE A 268 8.35 -10.57 18.02
N PRO A 269 7.49 -11.14 17.15
CA PRO A 269 7.04 -10.43 15.97
C PRO A 269 6.24 -9.19 16.36
N ASP A 270 6.27 -8.16 15.52
CA ASP A 270 5.33 -7.06 15.60
C ASP A 270 3.91 -7.59 15.30
N ILE A 271 2.96 -7.29 16.15
CA ILE A 271 1.56 -7.73 16.01
C ILE A 271 0.74 -6.53 15.53
N THR A 272 0.09 -6.67 14.38
CA THR A 272 -0.79 -5.62 13.86
C THR A 272 -2.21 -6.12 13.64
N GLY A 273 -3.16 -5.22 13.80
CA GLY A 273 -4.57 -5.45 13.48
C GLY A 273 -5.14 -4.27 12.69
N GLN A 274 -6.01 -4.52 11.73
CA GLN A 274 -6.70 -3.49 10.97
C GLN A 274 -8.16 -3.87 10.75
N VAL A 275 -9.05 -2.90 10.86
CA VAL A 275 -10.44 -3.01 10.41
C VAL A 275 -10.72 -1.92 9.40
N VAL A 276 -11.24 -2.29 8.24
CA VAL A 276 -11.65 -1.38 7.17
C VAL A 276 -13.16 -1.41 7.04
N PHE A 277 -13.80 -0.26 7.15
CA PHE A 277 -15.24 -0.06 6.98
C PHE A 277 -15.53 0.55 5.61
N ASN A 278 -16.42 -0.08 4.84
CA ASN A 278 -16.93 0.43 3.57
C ASN A 278 -18.22 1.21 3.82
N THR A 279 -18.14 2.49 4.11
CA THR A 279 -19.30 3.35 4.39
C THR A 279 -19.89 3.93 3.10
N SER A 280 -21.12 4.45 3.16
CA SER A 280 -21.73 5.19 2.05
C SER A 280 -20.99 6.47 1.67
N LYS A 281 -20.13 6.98 2.57
CA LYS A 281 -19.35 8.21 2.38
C LYS A 281 -17.88 7.97 2.07
N GLY A 282 -17.46 6.71 1.91
CA GLY A 282 -16.06 6.37 1.64
C GLY A 282 -15.57 5.20 2.49
N LYS A 283 -14.26 5.03 2.54
CA LYS A 283 -13.62 3.95 3.30
C LYS A 283 -12.81 4.52 4.45
N ILE A 284 -12.96 3.93 5.62
CA ILE A 284 -12.21 4.29 6.82
C ILE A 284 -11.56 3.04 7.37
N ALA A 285 -10.28 3.13 7.68
CA ALA A 285 -9.51 2.08 8.34
C ALA A 285 -9.10 2.53 9.74
N VAL A 286 -9.18 1.61 10.69
CA VAL A 286 -8.61 1.74 12.04
C VAL A 286 -7.61 0.62 12.20
N SER A 287 -6.37 0.97 12.53
CA SER A 287 -5.26 0.01 12.68
C SER A 287 -4.60 0.15 14.04
N GLY A 288 -4.12 -0.94 14.59
CA GLY A 288 -3.35 -0.99 15.83
C GLY A 288 -2.08 -1.80 15.65
N ILE A 289 -1.06 -1.47 16.45
CA ILE A 289 0.21 -2.20 16.50
C ILE A 289 0.69 -2.36 17.94
N LEU A 290 1.27 -3.52 18.24
CA LEU A 290 1.95 -3.85 19.49
C LEU A 290 3.33 -4.41 19.14
N ARG A 291 4.39 -3.87 19.78
CA ARG A 291 5.78 -4.21 19.48
C ARG A 291 6.62 -4.36 20.74
N GLU A 292 7.55 -5.31 20.73
CA GLU A 292 8.71 -5.30 21.59
C GLU A 292 9.81 -4.43 20.94
N ILE A 293 10.32 -3.46 21.66
CA ILE A 293 11.48 -2.64 21.27
C ILE A 293 12.63 -3.11 22.14
N ARG A 294 13.68 -3.67 21.52
CA ARG A 294 14.75 -4.32 22.26
C ARG A 294 16.13 -3.89 21.80
N GLY A 295 17.05 -3.76 22.75
CA GLY A 295 18.48 -3.65 22.49
C GLY A 295 19.18 -4.93 22.92
N ASP A 296 20.23 -5.33 22.19
CA ASP A 296 21.02 -6.52 22.47
C ASP A 296 22.36 -6.21 23.10
N SER A 297 23.10 -7.26 23.50
CA SER A 297 24.44 -7.15 24.09
C SER A 297 25.52 -6.61 23.14
N LYS A 298 25.25 -6.54 21.84
CA LYS A 298 26.14 -5.97 20.81
C LYS A 298 25.89 -4.48 20.63
N THR A 299 24.72 -3.99 21.04
CA THR A 299 24.45 -2.55 21.09
C THR A 299 25.24 -1.98 22.27
N PRO A 300 26.15 -1.03 22.07
CA PRO A 300 26.86 -0.43 23.18
C PRO A 300 25.85 0.06 24.23
N PHE A 301 25.94 -0.49 25.46
CA PHE A 301 25.18 -0.07 26.65
C PHE A 301 23.78 -0.66 26.85
N VAL A 302 23.28 -1.64 26.08
CA VAL A 302 21.89 -2.07 26.22
C VAL A 302 21.74 -3.57 26.46
N LEU A 303 21.03 -3.93 27.50
CA LEU A 303 20.40 -5.23 27.75
C LEU A 303 18.99 -4.96 28.29
N ASP A 304 18.14 -4.31 27.49
CA ASP A 304 16.80 -3.89 27.94
C ASP A 304 15.76 -4.06 26.83
N GLN A 305 14.52 -4.04 27.21
CA GLN A 305 13.37 -4.13 26.34
C GLN A 305 12.22 -3.25 26.85
N ALA A 306 11.43 -2.74 25.94
CA ALA A 306 10.21 -2.02 26.25
C ALA A 306 9.10 -2.42 25.29
N TRP A 307 7.85 -2.45 25.77
CA TRP A 307 6.68 -2.69 24.93
C TRP A 307 6.01 -1.40 24.54
N GLY A 308 5.76 -1.22 23.26
CA GLY A 308 5.09 -0.06 22.70
C GLY A 308 3.83 -0.45 21.96
N ALA A 309 2.88 0.49 21.89
CA ALA A 309 1.64 0.36 21.12
C ALA A 309 1.32 1.67 20.40
N ALA A 310 0.63 1.56 19.26
CA ALA A 310 0.12 2.73 18.55
C ALA A 310 -1.19 2.41 17.84
N LEU A 311 -1.95 3.47 17.55
CA LEU A 311 -3.17 3.42 16.77
C LEU A 311 -3.04 4.34 15.57
N SER A 312 -3.73 3.98 14.48
CA SER A 312 -3.85 4.76 13.26
C SER A 312 -5.29 4.77 12.76
N VAL A 313 -5.75 5.93 12.33
CA VAL A 313 -7.02 6.09 11.61
C VAL A 313 -6.71 6.71 10.25
N ALA A 314 -7.16 6.07 9.19
CA ALA A 314 -6.92 6.53 7.82
C ALA A 314 -8.20 6.43 6.98
N GLY A 315 -8.31 7.23 5.94
CA GLY A 315 -9.51 7.18 5.12
C GLY A 315 -9.38 7.79 3.74
N VAL A 316 -10.34 7.41 2.89
CA VAL A 316 -10.59 7.99 1.57
C VAL A 316 -12.06 8.34 1.48
N ILE A 317 -12.35 9.62 1.37
CA ILE A 317 -13.70 10.19 1.34
C ILE A 317 -13.94 10.82 -0.03
N PRO A 318 -14.73 10.21 -0.93
CA PRO A 318 -15.20 10.87 -2.14
C PRO A 318 -15.96 12.17 -1.80
N THR A 319 -15.77 13.21 -2.61
CA THR A 319 -16.41 14.51 -2.41
C THR A 319 -17.26 14.89 -3.61
N ILE A 320 -16.83 15.82 -4.45
CA ILE A 320 -17.56 16.31 -5.62
C ILE A 320 -17.02 15.62 -6.88
N GLY A 321 -17.89 14.97 -7.64
CA GLY A 321 -17.48 14.33 -8.89
C GLY A 321 -16.46 13.20 -8.68
N LYS A 322 -15.22 13.38 -9.18
CA LYS A 322 -14.10 12.44 -9.01
C LYS A 322 -13.16 12.81 -7.85
N ASP A 323 -13.41 13.91 -7.18
CA ASP A 323 -12.56 14.45 -6.12
C ASP A 323 -12.63 13.59 -4.86
N ASP A 324 -11.53 13.55 -4.12
CA ASP A 324 -11.49 12.88 -2.83
C ASP A 324 -10.60 13.61 -1.81
N VAL A 325 -10.94 13.39 -0.55
CA VAL A 325 -10.09 13.70 0.61
C VAL A 325 -9.45 12.42 1.10
N ARG A 326 -8.16 12.46 1.39
CA ARG A 326 -7.38 11.37 1.98
C ARG A 326 -6.69 11.85 3.23
N PHE A 327 -6.62 10.99 4.24
CA PHE A 327 -5.99 11.35 5.49
C PHE A 327 -5.47 10.13 6.23
N THR A 328 -4.49 10.37 7.09
CA THR A 328 -4.03 9.46 8.13
C THR A 328 -3.75 10.26 9.40
N LEU A 329 -4.06 9.70 10.55
CA LEU A 329 -3.68 10.18 11.87
C LEU A 329 -3.21 8.97 12.68
N SER A 330 -1.98 9.03 13.20
CA SER A 330 -1.38 7.97 13.99
C SER A 330 -0.81 8.52 15.29
N ALA A 331 -0.96 7.80 16.39
CA ALA A 331 -0.41 8.19 17.69
C ALA A 331 -0.07 6.96 18.53
N GLY A 332 1.02 7.05 19.31
CA GLY A 332 1.48 5.98 20.21
C GLY A 332 2.94 6.13 20.60
N ASN A 333 3.54 5.04 21.06
CA ASN A 333 4.97 4.95 21.36
C ASN A 333 5.63 3.74 20.67
N ALA A 334 5.03 3.28 19.56
CA ALA A 334 5.53 2.18 18.74
C ALA A 334 5.50 2.52 17.24
N ILE A 335 5.39 3.79 16.87
CA ILE A 335 5.36 4.21 15.48
C ILE A 335 6.75 4.10 14.88
N GLY A 336 7.75 4.77 15.47
CA GLY A 336 9.18 4.72 15.14
C GLY A 336 9.48 4.49 13.67
N ARG A 337 10.14 3.38 13.34
CA ARG A 337 10.52 3.00 11.98
C ARG A 337 9.35 2.88 10.99
N TYR A 338 8.11 2.67 11.47
CA TYR A 338 6.93 2.60 10.62
C TYR A 338 6.56 3.94 9.96
N SER A 339 7.08 5.05 10.46
CA SER A 339 6.95 6.36 9.84
C SER A 339 8.17 6.67 8.94
N ASP A 340 8.50 5.74 8.04
CA ASP A 340 9.61 5.82 7.07
C ASP A 340 10.99 6.06 7.71
N GLY A 341 11.16 5.64 8.98
CA GLY A 341 12.43 5.77 9.71
C GLY A 341 12.80 7.20 10.11
N PHE A 342 11.86 8.14 10.11
CA PHE A 342 12.13 9.53 10.50
C PHE A 342 12.39 9.68 11.98
N PHE A 343 11.83 8.80 12.80
CA PHE A 343 12.00 8.76 14.23
C PHE A 343 12.53 7.39 14.68
N PRO A 344 13.35 7.35 15.74
CA PRO A 344 13.76 6.08 16.36
C PRO A 344 12.58 5.42 17.07
N ASP A 345 12.70 4.11 17.30
CA ASP A 345 11.73 3.36 18.09
C ASP A 345 11.89 3.63 19.59
N GLY A 346 13.12 3.92 20.03
CA GLY A 346 13.44 4.21 21.42
C GLY A 346 14.78 4.93 21.59
N VAL A 347 14.99 5.47 22.78
CA VAL A 347 16.23 6.13 23.19
C VAL A 347 16.87 5.32 24.29
N VAL A 348 18.14 4.98 24.13
CA VAL A 348 18.97 4.31 25.13
C VAL A 348 19.63 5.34 26.02
N PHE A 349 19.55 5.17 27.34
CA PHE A 349 20.16 6.04 28.33
C PHE A 349 21.46 5.43 28.92
N ALA A 350 22.26 6.24 29.60
CA ALA A 350 23.51 5.81 30.18
C ALA A 350 23.33 4.71 31.28
N ASP A 351 22.12 4.59 31.82
CA ASP A 351 21.73 3.50 32.74
C ASP A 351 21.41 2.19 32.03
N GLY A 352 21.53 2.14 30.71
CA GLY A 352 21.22 0.99 29.84
C GLY A 352 19.73 0.77 29.58
N GLN A 353 18.85 1.64 30.06
CA GLN A 353 17.41 1.50 29.86
C GLN A 353 16.96 2.08 28.51
N ILE A 354 15.99 1.42 27.89
CA ILE A 354 15.28 1.91 26.71
C ILE A 354 14.03 2.66 27.18
N ARG A 355 13.90 3.92 26.74
CA ARG A 355 12.71 4.72 26.98
C ARG A 355 12.05 5.06 25.65
N LEU A 356 10.75 4.77 25.54
CA LEU A 356 9.99 4.98 24.33
C LEU A 356 9.44 6.41 24.25
N PRO A 357 9.70 7.13 23.15
CA PRO A 357 9.11 8.45 22.93
C PRO A 357 7.61 8.32 22.63
N LYS A 358 6.84 9.36 22.92
CA LYS A 358 5.47 9.48 22.46
C LYS A 358 5.48 10.14 21.09
N GLN A 359 4.92 9.48 20.10
CA GLN A 359 4.96 9.87 18.71
C GLN A 359 3.55 10.10 18.17
N TRP A 360 3.40 11.04 17.27
CA TRP A 360 2.19 11.21 16.47
C TRP A 360 2.55 11.74 15.08
N GLY A 361 1.73 11.37 14.12
CA GLY A 361 1.89 11.81 12.74
C GLY A 361 0.55 11.90 12.04
N TRP A 362 0.42 12.82 11.10
CA TRP A 362 -0.77 12.96 10.27
C TRP A 362 -0.45 13.54 8.91
N PHE A 363 -1.28 13.24 7.95
CA PHE A 363 -1.44 14.03 6.74
C PHE A 363 -2.92 14.18 6.39
N ALA A 364 -3.22 15.24 5.66
CA ALA A 364 -4.50 15.47 4.98
C ALA A 364 -4.22 15.92 3.55
N ALA A 365 -4.94 15.32 2.61
CA ALA A 365 -4.79 15.57 1.19
C ALA A 365 -6.16 15.79 0.53
N TYR A 366 -6.20 16.70 -0.43
CA TYR A 366 -7.35 16.89 -1.33
C TYR A 366 -6.89 16.71 -2.76
N ARG A 367 -7.53 15.80 -3.48
CA ARG A 367 -7.33 15.60 -4.90
C ARG A 367 -8.49 16.19 -5.67
N HIS A 368 -8.19 17.06 -6.62
CA HIS A 368 -9.16 17.76 -7.48
C HIS A 368 -8.94 17.40 -8.94
N PHE A 369 -10.01 17.06 -9.64
CA PHE A 369 -10.02 16.84 -11.08
C PHE A 369 -10.57 18.06 -11.80
N TRP A 370 -9.68 18.83 -12.45
CA TRP A 370 -10.05 19.94 -13.34
C TRP A 370 -10.72 19.42 -14.61
N LEU A 371 -10.18 18.35 -15.15
CA LEU A 371 -10.64 17.59 -16.31
C LEU A 371 -10.36 16.11 -16.07
N ASP A 372 -10.88 15.22 -16.90
CA ASP A 372 -10.60 13.79 -16.81
C ASP A 372 -9.10 13.46 -16.86
N GLN A 373 -8.33 14.26 -17.59
CA GLN A 373 -6.89 14.10 -17.82
C GLN A 373 -6.03 15.06 -16.97
N LEU A 374 -6.62 16.00 -16.22
CA LEU A 374 -5.89 17.02 -15.47
C LEU A 374 -6.37 17.05 -14.02
N ARG A 375 -5.45 16.79 -13.11
CA ARG A 375 -5.72 16.74 -11.67
C ARG A 375 -4.62 17.40 -10.85
N SER A 376 -4.99 17.87 -9.68
CA SER A 376 -4.09 18.45 -8.69
C SER A 376 -4.26 17.78 -7.34
N ASN A 377 -3.20 17.77 -6.54
CA ASN A 377 -3.24 17.38 -5.14
C ASN A 377 -2.64 18.48 -4.28
N ILE A 378 -3.26 18.74 -3.14
CA ILE A 378 -2.71 19.55 -2.06
C ILE A 378 -2.60 18.63 -0.86
N VAL A 379 -1.40 18.52 -0.30
CA VAL A 379 -1.12 17.65 0.85
C VAL A 379 -0.43 18.46 1.93
N LEU A 380 -0.93 18.40 3.15
CA LEU A 380 -0.34 18.96 4.35
C LEU A 380 -0.07 17.86 5.35
N SER A 381 1.07 17.95 6.05
CA SER A 381 1.47 16.88 6.96
C SER A 381 2.39 17.35 8.07
N SER A 382 2.38 16.60 9.16
CA SER A 382 3.29 16.81 10.28
C SER A 382 3.50 15.51 11.04
N ALA A 383 4.70 15.33 11.59
CA ALA A 383 5.01 14.32 12.57
C ALA A 383 5.81 14.94 13.72
N SER A 384 5.60 14.46 14.92
CA SER A 384 6.29 14.94 16.12
C SER A 384 6.56 13.81 17.10
N GLU A 385 7.62 14.00 17.84
CA GLU A 385 8.09 13.10 18.86
C GLU A 385 8.30 13.85 20.17
N ASN A 386 7.77 13.28 21.25
CA ASN A 386 7.99 13.78 22.60
C ASN A 386 9.08 12.90 23.23
N ASN A 387 10.31 13.31 23.03
CA ASN A 387 11.47 12.56 23.46
C ASN A 387 11.56 12.53 25.00
N PRO A 388 12.00 11.42 25.59
CA PRO A 388 12.28 11.37 27.03
C PRO A 388 13.30 12.42 27.47
N ALA A 389 13.13 12.99 28.64
CA ALA A 389 14.07 13.99 29.20
C ALA A 389 15.49 13.43 29.24
N GLY A 390 16.47 14.17 28.71
CA GLY A 390 17.86 13.75 28.62
C GLY A 390 18.19 13.02 27.27
N SER A 391 17.29 12.97 26.34
CA SER A 391 17.59 12.51 24.95
C SER A 391 18.68 13.38 24.30
N PRO A 392 19.48 12.82 23.38
CA PRO A 392 20.52 13.58 22.68
C PRO A 392 19.96 14.82 21.99
N PRO A 393 20.67 15.97 22.03
CA PRO A 393 20.19 17.23 21.45
C PRO A 393 19.88 17.18 19.96
N SER A 394 20.59 16.32 19.21
CA SER A 394 20.42 16.15 17.76
C SER A 394 19.23 15.27 17.37
N THR A 395 18.52 14.67 18.34
CA THR A 395 17.33 13.83 18.07
C THR A 395 16.25 14.67 17.42
N ASN A 396 15.55 14.09 16.43
CA ASN A 396 14.42 14.74 15.78
C ASN A 396 13.32 15.00 16.79
N LYS A 397 12.70 16.18 16.72
CA LYS A 397 11.56 16.58 17.53
C LYS A 397 10.29 16.73 16.69
N SER A 398 10.41 17.36 15.55
CA SER A 398 9.27 17.50 14.62
C SER A 398 9.71 17.63 13.17
N THR A 399 8.87 17.14 12.30
CA THR A 399 8.97 17.30 10.85
C THR A 399 7.63 17.73 10.28
N ARG A 400 7.65 18.49 9.17
CA ARG A 400 6.44 18.93 8.47
C ARG A 400 6.70 18.89 6.97
N SER A 401 5.67 18.63 6.19
CA SER A 401 5.74 18.85 4.74
C SER A 401 4.44 19.39 4.16
N ALA A 402 4.59 20.04 3.03
CA ALA A 402 3.48 20.43 2.17
C ALA A 402 3.83 20.09 0.73
N HIS A 403 2.87 19.52 -0.01
CA HIS A 403 3.02 19.17 -1.42
C HIS A 403 1.86 19.80 -2.20
N VAL A 404 2.17 20.40 -3.34
CA VAL A 404 1.16 20.91 -4.27
C VAL A 404 1.58 20.50 -5.68
N ASN A 405 0.74 19.80 -6.39
CA ASN A 405 1.06 19.33 -7.73
C ASN A 405 -0.01 19.59 -8.77
N LEU A 406 0.39 19.47 -10.01
CA LEU A 406 -0.47 19.41 -11.18
C LEU A 406 0.00 18.24 -12.04
N ILE A 407 -0.91 17.31 -12.34
CA ILE A 407 -0.64 16.09 -13.10
C ILE A 407 -1.55 16.04 -14.31
N TRP A 408 -0.95 15.87 -15.49
CA TRP A 408 -1.62 15.77 -16.77
C TRP A 408 -1.37 14.43 -17.44
N GLY A 409 -2.44 13.72 -17.80
CA GLY A 409 -2.41 12.45 -18.55
C GLY A 409 -2.75 12.67 -20.03
N PRO A 410 -1.80 13.10 -20.89
CA PRO A 410 -2.08 13.46 -22.28
C PRO A 410 -2.57 12.29 -23.12
N VAL A 411 -2.11 11.10 -22.82
CA VAL A 411 -2.47 9.82 -23.46
C VAL A 411 -2.63 8.73 -22.41
N PRO A 412 -3.33 7.61 -22.71
CA PRO A 412 -3.47 6.52 -21.74
C PRO A 412 -2.12 6.06 -21.17
N ASN A 413 -2.12 5.74 -19.89
CA ASN A 413 -0.97 5.22 -19.14
C ASN A 413 0.23 6.18 -19.00
N THR A 414 0.07 7.46 -19.34
CA THR A 414 1.14 8.45 -19.24
C THR A 414 0.73 9.57 -18.32
N ASP A 415 1.57 9.91 -17.34
CA ASP A 415 1.44 11.05 -16.46
C ASP A 415 2.65 11.97 -16.63
N LEU A 416 2.39 13.26 -16.89
CA LEU A 416 3.36 14.34 -16.80
C LEU A 416 2.95 15.23 -15.64
N GLY A 417 3.88 15.57 -14.75
CA GLY A 417 3.53 16.34 -13.58
C GLY A 417 4.62 17.30 -13.12
N VAL A 418 4.18 18.32 -12.38
CA VAL A 418 5.04 19.23 -11.61
C VAL A 418 4.54 19.28 -10.18
N GLU A 419 5.46 19.32 -9.22
CA GLU A 419 5.16 19.38 -7.79
C GLU A 419 6.09 20.33 -7.07
N TYR A 420 5.53 21.21 -6.24
CA TYR A 420 6.27 21.96 -5.25
C TYR A 420 6.19 21.26 -3.92
N ILE A 421 7.33 21.12 -3.25
CA ILE A 421 7.50 20.43 -1.97
C ILE A 421 8.19 21.39 -0.99
N TYR A 422 7.56 21.56 0.16
CA TYR A 422 8.18 22.19 1.31
C TYR A 422 8.44 21.14 2.39
N GLY A 423 9.66 21.07 2.92
CA GLY A 423 10.06 20.22 4.04
C GLY A 423 10.59 21.07 5.20
N PHE A 424 10.32 20.64 6.43
CA PHE A 424 10.80 21.27 7.67
C PHE A 424 11.23 20.20 8.67
N ARG A 425 12.31 20.50 9.42
CA ARG A 425 12.84 19.70 10.52
C ARG A 425 13.20 20.57 11.72
N GLU A 426 12.94 20.08 12.92
CA GLU A 426 13.38 20.63 14.19
C GLU A 426 13.96 19.51 15.05
N THR A 427 15.08 19.76 15.72
CA THR A 427 15.75 18.86 16.67
C THR A 427 15.50 19.27 18.12
N GLU A 428 15.83 18.42 19.09
CA GLU A 428 15.56 18.66 20.52
C GLU A 428 16.29 19.90 21.07
N ASP A 429 17.47 20.25 20.57
CA ASP A 429 18.19 21.48 20.90
C ASP A 429 17.56 22.76 20.29
N GLY A 430 16.43 22.62 19.58
CA GLY A 430 15.69 23.72 18.97
C GLY A 430 16.27 24.22 17.63
N LEU A 431 17.29 23.54 17.08
CA LEU A 431 17.78 23.86 15.76
C LEU A 431 16.73 23.50 14.70
N LYS A 432 16.61 24.36 13.69
CA LYS A 432 15.60 24.25 12.63
C LYS A 432 16.26 24.28 11.25
N GLY A 433 15.63 23.60 10.32
CA GLY A 433 15.97 23.62 8.90
C GLY A 433 14.74 23.47 8.03
N HIS A 434 14.87 23.86 6.77
CA HIS A 434 13.81 23.72 5.77
C HIS A 434 14.40 23.38 4.41
N LEU A 435 13.54 22.83 3.56
CA LEU A 435 13.85 22.48 2.17
C LEU A 435 12.71 23.01 1.29
N ASN A 436 13.07 23.65 0.18
CA ASN A 436 12.14 23.96 -0.91
C ASN A 436 12.56 23.16 -2.14
N ARG A 437 11.62 22.50 -2.76
CA ARG A 437 11.88 21.62 -3.91
C ARG A 437 10.84 21.80 -4.98
N LEU A 438 11.29 21.84 -6.22
CA LEU A 438 10.45 21.72 -7.39
C LEU A 438 10.82 20.41 -8.11
N GLN A 439 9.82 19.58 -8.32
CA GLN A 439 9.97 18.30 -9.03
C GLN A 439 9.12 18.32 -10.29
N ALA A 440 9.70 17.89 -11.40
CA ALA A 440 8.98 17.54 -12.63
C ALA A 440 9.14 16.05 -12.89
N SER A 441 8.06 15.40 -13.32
CA SER A 441 8.06 13.95 -13.55
C SER A 441 7.38 13.58 -14.85
N ALA A 442 7.92 12.57 -15.52
CA ALA A 442 7.27 11.88 -16.64
C ALA A 442 7.21 10.39 -16.32
N LYS A 443 6.00 9.81 -16.36
CA LYS A 443 5.76 8.39 -16.05
C LYS A 443 4.95 7.73 -17.16
N TYR A 444 5.40 6.56 -17.60
CA TYR A 444 4.66 5.67 -18.49
C TYR A 444 4.48 4.30 -17.85
N THR A 445 3.23 3.85 -17.75
CA THR A 445 2.85 2.54 -17.17
C THR A 445 2.54 1.55 -18.28
N PHE A 446 3.06 0.33 -18.20
CA PHE A 446 2.87 -0.74 -19.20
C PHE A 446 2.34 -2.04 -18.59
#